data_cdae0c266d32f267b83dd205e9283975
#
_entry.id   cdae0c266d32f267b83dd205e9283975
#
_cell.length_a   1.000
_cell.length_b   1.000
_cell.length_c   1.000
_cell.angle_alpha   90.00
_cell.angle_beta   90.00
_cell.angle_gamma   90.00
#
_symmetry.space_group_name_H-M   'P 1'
#
loop_
_entity.id
_entity.type
_entity.pdbx_description
1 polymer ?
#
loop_
_entity_poly.entity_id
_entity_poly.type
_entity_poly.pdbx_seq_one_letter_code
_entity_poly.pdbx_strand_id
1 'polypeptide(L)'
;IPYYVGPLARGNRDFAWLTRNSDQAIRPWNFEEIVDKASSAEDFINKMTNYDLYLPEEKVLPKHSLLYERFAVYNELTKVKFIAEGLRDYQFLDSGQKKQIVNQLFKEKRKVTEKDIIHYLHNVDGYDGIELKGIEKQFNASLSTYHDLLKIIKDKAFMDDAKNEAILENIVHTLTIFEDREMIKQRLAQYDSLFDEKVIKALTRRHYTGWGKLSAKLINGIRDKQTGKTILDYLIDDGYSNRNFMQLINDDGLSFKEIIQKAQVVGKTDNVNQVVQELPGSPAIKKGILQSIKIVEE
;
A
#
# COMPACT_ATOMS: atom_id res chain seq x y z
N ILE A 1 -23.74 -9.91 -7.26
CA ILE A 1 -24.91 -9.23 -6.63
C ILE A 1 -25.61 -8.46 -7.73
N PRO A 2 -26.85 -8.87 -8.15
CA PRO A 2 -27.52 -8.32 -9.33
C PRO A 2 -27.83 -6.81 -9.24
N TYR A 3 -27.83 -6.25 -8.05
CA TYR A 3 -28.17 -4.86 -7.80
C TYR A 3 -27.09 -3.83 -8.18
N TYR A 4 -25.86 -4.27 -8.35
CA TYR A 4 -24.73 -3.38 -8.70
C TYR A 4 -24.41 -3.33 -10.17
N VAL A 5 -25.13 -4.10 -10.96
CA VAL A 5 -24.95 -4.10 -12.41
C VAL A 5 -25.53 -2.84 -13.05
N GLY A 6 -26.07 -1.93 -12.24
CA GLY A 6 -26.73 -0.74 -12.69
C GLY A 6 -28.05 -1.00 -13.43
N PRO A 7 -28.85 -0.01 -13.73
CA PRO A 7 -30.01 -0.21 -14.59
C PRO A 7 -29.52 -0.82 -15.89
N LEU A 8 -30.19 -1.84 -16.39
CA LEU A 8 -29.98 -2.44 -17.73
C LEU A 8 -30.13 -1.33 -18.74
N ALA A 9 -29.05 -0.62 -18.94
CA ALA A 9 -29.14 0.64 -19.57
C ALA A 9 -29.05 0.53 -21.08
N ARG A 10 -29.41 1.56 -21.68
CA ARG A 10 -29.66 1.74 -23.10
C ARG A 10 -28.34 1.87 -23.87
N GLY A 11 -27.56 0.79 -23.94
CA GLY A 11 -26.39 0.77 -24.80
C GLY A 11 -25.15 0.08 -24.24
N ASN A 12 -24.20 -0.19 -25.11
CA ASN A 12 -22.96 -0.92 -24.80
C ASN A 12 -22.01 -0.22 -23.81
N ARG A 13 -22.30 1.01 -23.41
CA ARG A 13 -21.42 1.82 -22.56
C ARG A 13 -21.63 1.58 -21.06
N ASP A 14 -22.80 1.09 -20.67
CA ASP A 14 -23.20 1.06 -19.26
C ASP A 14 -22.55 -0.08 -18.47
N PHE A 15 -22.00 -1.07 -19.18
CA PHE A 15 -21.23 -2.17 -18.59
C PHE A 15 -19.80 -2.23 -19.13
N ALA A 16 -19.24 -1.08 -19.50
CA ALA A 16 -17.89 -0.99 -20.06
C ALA A 16 -16.79 -1.49 -19.10
N TRP A 17 -17.10 -1.55 -17.81
CA TRP A 17 -16.23 -2.07 -16.75
C TRP A 17 -16.32 -3.59 -16.55
N LEU A 18 -17.30 -4.27 -17.20
CA LEU A 18 -17.40 -5.72 -17.14
C LEU A 18 -16.50 -6.35 -18.20
N THR A 19 -15.77 -7.38 -17.82
CA THR A 19 -15.04 -8.23 -18.76
C THR A 19 -16.03 -9.08 -19.53
N ARG A 20 -15.96 -9.03 -20.85
CA ARG A 20 -16.90 -9.71 -21.75
C ARG A 20 -16.22 -10.78 -22.55
N ASN A 21 -16.92 -11.91 -22.69
CA ASN A 21 -16.51 -13.00 -23.57
C ASN A 21 -17.00 -12.80 -25.02
N SER A 22 -17.85 -11.79 -25.28
CA SER A 22 -18.41 -11.54 -26.60
C SER A 22 -18.86 -10.06 -26.73
N ASP A 23 -18.94 -9.58 -27.96
CA ASP A 23 -19.43 -8.22 -28.29
C ASP A 23 -20.96 -8.11 -28.29
N GLN A 24 -21.67 -9.16 -27.98
CA GLN A 24 -23.13 -9.16 -27.90
C GLN A 24 -23.62 -8.23 -26.78
N ALA A 25 -24.80 -7.65 -26.98
CA ALA A 25 -25.44 -6.83 -25.97
C ALA A 25 -25.81 -7.69 -24.75
N ILE A 26 -25.43 -7.21 -23.56
CA ILE A 26 -25.76 -7.89 -22.29
C ILE A 26 -27.28 -7.78 -22.07
N ARG A 27 -27.90 -8.91 -21.78
CA ARG A 27 -29.32 -9.04 -21.43
C ARG A 27 -29.46 -9.90 -20.17
N PRO A 28 -30.59 -9.85 -19.46
CA PRO A 28 -30.79 -10.67 -18.25
C PRO A 28 -30.59 -12.18 -18.50
N TRP A 29 -30.96 -12.64 -19.69
CA TRP A 29 -30.92 -14.08 -20.05
C TRP A 29 -29.59 -14.58 -20.58
N ASN A 30 -28.69 -13.70 -20.99
CA ASN A 30 -27.37 -14.06 -21.51
C ASN A 30 -26.22 -13.48 -20.68
N PHE A 31 -26.52 -12.93 -19.51
CA PHE A 31 -25.53 -12.25 -18.67
C PHE A 31 -24.39 -13.20 -18.28
N GLU A 32 -24.72 -14.42 -17.87
CA GLU A 32 -23.71 -15.39 -17.42
C GLU A 32 -22.85 -15.96 -18.53
N GLU A 33 -23.34 -15.93 -19.77
CA GLU A 33 -22.60 -16.37 -20.95
C GLU A 33 -21.65 -15.31 -21.48
N ILE A 34 -22.07 -14.05 -21.39
CA ILE A 34 -21.33 -12.90 -21.96
C ILE A 34 -20.36 -12.30 -20.96
N VAL A 35 -20.70 -12.29 -19.68
CA VAL A 35 -19.88 -11.65 -18.65
C VAL A 35 -19.03 -12.68 -17.94
N ASP A 36 -17.71 -12.46 -17.96
CA ASP A 36 -16.78 -13.22 -17.12
C ASP A 36 -16.90 -12.73 -15.68
N LYS A 37 -17.63 -13.50 -14.84
CA LYS A 37 -17.85 -13.18 -13.43
C LYS A 37 -16.57 -13.15 -12.63
N ALA A 38 -15.58 -13.98 -12.96
CA ALA A 38 -14.34 -14.10 -12.18
C ALA A 38 -13.45 -12.88 -12.36
N SER A 39 -13.27 -12.41 -13.59
CA SER A 39 -12.44 -11.25 -13.89
C SER A 39 -13.20 -9.93 -13.77
N SER A 40 -14.52 -9.90 -14.01
CA SER A 40 -15.31 -8.66 -13.96
C SER A 40 -15.31 -8.00 -12.57
N ALA A 41 -15.35 -8.79 -11.49
CA ALA A 41 -15.29 -8.25 -10.14
C ALA A 41 -13.93 -7.59 -9.88
N GLU A 42 -12.84 -8.23 -10.28
CA GLU A 42 -11.50 -7.72 -10.14
C GLU A 42 -11.27 -6.47 -11.00
N ASP A 43 -11.73 -6.48 -12.25
CA ASP A 43 -11.62 -5.33 -13.16
C ASP A 43 -12.41 -4.13 -12.65
N PHE A 44 -13.62 -4.35 -12.11
CA PHE A 44 -14.40 -3.29 -11.49
C PHE A 44 -13.67 -2.67 -10.31
N ILE A 45 -13.17 -3.49 -9.38
CA ILE A 45 -12.44 -3.02 -8.21
C ILE A 45 -11.15 -2.32 -8.64
N ASN A 46 -10.46 -2.87 -9.63
CA ASN A 46 -9.26 -2.25 -10.19
C ASN A 46 -9.53 -0.86 -10.80
N LYS A 47 -10.69 -0.66 -11.44
CA LYS A 47 -11.11 0.66 -11.95
C LYS A 47 -11.52 1.63 -10.83
N MET A 48 -12.01 1.10 -9.70
CA MET A 48 -12.36 1.89 -8.52
C MET A 48 -11.17 2.16 -7.60
N THR A 49 -10.02 1.48 -7.80
CA THR A 49 -8.81 1.71 -7.04
C THR A 49 -8.17 3.03 -7.45
N ASN A 50 -7.82 3.85 -6.46
CA ASN A 50 -7.13 5.11 -6.70
C ASN A 50 -5.73 4.89 -7.26
N TYR A 51 -5.26 5.91 -8.00
CA TYR A 51 -3.89 5.97 -8.48
C TYR A 51 -3.01 6.78 -7.52
N ASP A 52 -1.72 6.53 -7.62
CA ASP A 52 -0.70 7.23 -6.83
C ASP A 52 -0.62 8.70 -7.25
N LEU A 53 -0.64 9.59 -6.25
CA LEU A 53 -0.58 11.03 -6.48
C LEU A 53 0.73 11.48 -7.17
N TYR A 54 1.82 10.76 -6.90
CA TYR A 54 3.14 11.07 -7.43
C TYR A 54 3.45 10.34 -8.74
N LEU A 55 2.89 9.15 -8.93
CA LEU A 55 3.03 8.32 -10.12
C LEU A 55 1.63 7.98 -10.67
N PRO A 56 1.01 8.86 -11.47
CA PRO A 56 -0.40 8.74 -11.85
C PRO A 56 -0.78 7.48 -12.64
N GLU A 57 0.18 6.78 -13.22
CA GLU A 57 -0.05 5.51 -13.92
C GLU A 57 -0.05 4.30 -12.99
N GLU A 58 0.39 4.48 -11.73
CA GLU A 58 0.54 3.39 -10.77
C GLU A 58 -0.62 3.36 -9.78
N LYS A 59 -1.15 2.17 -9.55
CA LYS A 59 -2.20 1.97 -8.54
C LYS A 59 -1.64 1.99 -7.14
N VAL A 60 -2.40 2.55 -6.20
CA VAL A 60 -2.03 2.54 -4.78
C VAL A 60 -2.10 1.14 -4.19
N LEU A 61 -1.25 0.90 -3.20
CA LEU A 61 -1.30 -0.32 -2.40
C LEU A 61 -2.52 -0.35 -1.49
N PRO A 62 -3.03 -1.55 -1.13
CA PRO A 62 -3.92 -1.69 0.01
C PRO A 62 -3.33 -1.06 1.28
N LYS A 63 -4.19 -0.49 2.12
CA LYS A 63 -3.74 0.09 3.40
C LYS A 63 -3.04 -0.93 4.30
N HIS A 64 -3.39 -2.21 4.15
CA HIS A 64 -2.85 -3.35 4.88
C HIS A 64 -1.72 -4.10 4.13
N SER A 65 -1.20 -3.55 3.04
CA SER A 65 0.00 -4.09 2.40
C SER A 65 1.16 -4.11 3.39
N LEU A 66 1.91 -5.22 3.44
CA LEU A 66 3.08 -5.35 4.30
C LEU A 66 4.16 -4.33 3.93
N LEU A 67 4.34 -4.06 2.64
CA LEU A 67 5.24 -3.04 2.15
C LEU A 67 4.80 -1.63 2.60
N TYR A 68 3.49 -1.35 2.54
CA TYR A 68 2.94 -0.06 2.96
C TYR A 68 3.09 0.16 4.47
N GLU A 69 2.80 -0.86 5.29
CA GLU A 69 2.99 -0.81 6.73
C GLU A 69 4.49 -0.65 7.10
N ARG A 70 5.38 -1.41 6.42
CA ARG A 70 6.83 -1.30 6.61
C ARG A 70 7.35 0.10 6.25
N PHE A 71 6.91 0.65 5.13
CA PHE A 71 7.20 2.03 4.75
C PHE A 71 6.76 3.02 5.83
N ALA A 72 5.53 2.90 6.34
CA ALA A 72 4.99 3.80 7.35
C ALA A 72 5.80 3.75 8.65
N VAL A 73 6.19 2.55 9.09
CA VAL A 73 7.02 2.35 10.29
C VAL A 73 8.39 3.00 10.11
N TYR A 74 9.10 2.73 9.02
CA TYR A 74 10.42 3.34 8.80
C TYR A 74 10.33 4.86 8.62
N ASN A 75 9.31 5.36 7.94
CA ASN A 75 9.09 6.80 7.80
C ASN A 75 8.82 7.49 9.15
N GLU A 76 8.15 6.83 10.07
CA GLU A 76 7.93 7.36 11.42
C GLU A 76 9.21 7.28 12.27
N LEU A 77 10.00 6.20 12.14
CA LEU A 77 11.30 6.04 12.82
C LEU A 77 12.33 7.10 12.41
N THR A 78 12.27 7.64 11.18
CA THR A 78 13.19 8.73 10.79
C THR A 78 13.02 9.99 11.61
N LYS A 79 11.90 10.18 12.29
CA LYS A 79 11.62 11.37 13.12
C LYS A 79 12.14 11.22 14.53
N VAL A 80 12.45 10.01 14.95
CA VAL A 80 12.85 9.72 16.33
C VAL A 80 14.28 10.17 16.55
N LYS A 81 14.45 10.99 17.58
CA LYS A 81 15.74 11.44 18.10
C LYS A 81 15.82 11.12 19.58
N PHE A 82 17.02 10.82 20.06
CA PHE A 82 17.26 10.60 21.48
C PHE A 82 18.52 11.34 21.94
N ILE A 83 18.51 11.70 23.21
CA ILE A 83 19.70 12.11 23.95
C ILE A 83 19.82 11.19 25.17
N ALA A 84 21.03 10.92 25.60
CA ALA A 84 21.32 10.06 26.74
C ALA A 84 22.53 10.60 27.51
N GLU A 85 22.80 10.08 28.69
CA GLU A 85 24.00 10.43 29.46
C GLU A 85 25.26 10.25 28.63
N GLY A 86 26.12 11.25 28.62
CA GLY A 86 27.36 11.27 27.84
C GLY A 86 27.23 11.80 26.41
N LEU A 87 26.01 11.99 25.89
CA LEU A 87 25.78 12.66 24.62
C LEU A 87 25.61 14.17 24.80
N ARG A 88 26.16 14.97 23.86
CA ARG A 88 26.04 16.44 23.87
C ARG A 88 24.74 16.92 23.23
N ASP A 89 24.29 16.22 22.19
CA ASP A 89 23.16 16.61 21.35
C ASP A 89 22.24 15.43 21.03
N TYR A 90 20.99 15.74 20.64
CA TYR A 90 20.05 14.74 20.14
C TYR A 90 20.56 14.06 18.88
N GLN A 91 20.60 12.75 18.90
CA GLN A 91 20.97 11.90 17.77
C GLN A 91 19.75 11.20 17.16
N PHE A 92 19.76 11.01 15.86
CA PHE A 92 18.79 10.14 15.21
C PHE A 92 19.15 8.67 15.45
N LEU A 93 18.13 7.81 15.36
CA LEU A 93 18.36 6.37 15.27
C LEU A 93 19.17 6.04 14.00
N ASP A 94 20.23 5.30 14.13
CA ASP A 94 20.98 4.80 12.98
C ASP A 94 20.26 3.65 12.25
N SER A 95 20.81 3.20 11.13
CA SER A 95 20.19 2.15 10.32
C SER A 95 20.14 0.79 11.04
N GLY A 96 21.14 0.49 11.86
CA GLY A 96 21.21 -0.72 12.68
C GLY A 96 20.12 -0.73 13.74
N GLN A 97 20.03 0.37 14.49
CA GLN A 97 18.98 0.58 15.50
C GLN A 97 17.58 0.50 14.90
N LYS A 98 17.32 1.19 13.78
CA LYS A 98 16.01 1.10 13.10
C LYS A 98 15.65 -0.33 12.70
N LYS A 99 16.58 -1.08 12.10
CA LYS A 99 16.34 -2.48 11.71
C LYS A 99 16.07 -3.38 12.92
N GLN A 100 16.84 -3.21 14.00
CA GLN A 100 16.67 -4.01 15.23
C GLN A 100 15.35 -3.65 15.94
N ILE A 101 15.01 -2.38 16.03
CA ILE A 101 13.72 -1.91 16.58
C ILE A 101 12.55 -2.52 15.80
N VAL A 102 12.59 -2.52 14.48
CA VAL A 102 11.55 -3.16 13.67
C VAL A 102 11.47 -4.65 13.97
N ASN A 103 12.59 -5.36 14.03
CA ASN A 103 12.61 -6.80 14.26
C ASN A 103 12.25 -7.19 15.69
N GLN A 104 12.72 -6.45 16.70
CA GLN A 104 12.56 -6.81 18.11
C GLN A 104 11.33 -6.20 18.77
N LEU A 105 10.81 -5.08 18.24
CA LEU A 105 9.65 -4.41 18.81
C LEU A 105 8.43 -4.49 17.89
N PHE A 106 8.51 -4.01 16.65
CA PHE A 106 7.34 -3.96 15.77
C PHE A 106 6.86 -5.34 15.30
N LYS A 107 7.77 -6.33 15.12
CA LYS A 107 7.38 -7.72 14.82
C LYS A 107 6.93 -8.52 16.03
N GLU A 108 7.21 -8.07 17.23
CA GLU A 108 6.81 -8.76 18.48
C GLU A 108 5.58 -8.10 19.13
N LYS A 109 5.36 -6.80 18.92
CA LYS A 109 4.28 -6.03 19.53
C LYS A 109 3.43 -5.35 18.48
N ARG A 110 2.11 -5.44 18.61
CA ARG A 110 1.17 -4.70 17.72
C ARG A 110 1.25 -3.20 17.88
N LYS A 111 1.60 -2.72 19.07
CA LYS A 111 1.77 -1.32 19.39
C LYS A 111 3.12 -1.14 20.05
N VAL A 112 3.91 -0.25 19.52
CA VAL A 112 5.21 0.15 20.06
C VAL A 112 5.06 1.53 20.66
N THR A 113 5.55 1.69 21.88
CA THR A 113 5.45 2.92 22.66
C THR A 113 6.82 3.57 22.80
N GLU A 114 6.82 4.83 23.24
CA GLU A 114 8.02 5.55 23.63
C GLU A 114 8.85 4.74 24.65
N LYS A 115 8.18 4.17 25.65
CA LYS A 115 8.85 3.35 26.69
C LYS A 115 9.55 2.12 26.13
N ASP A 116 8.99 1.52 25.07
CA ASP A 116 9.61 0.37 24.42
C ASP A 116 10.92 0.76 23.75
N ILE A 117 10.99 1.94 23.13
CA ILE A 117 12.22 2.46 22.51
C ILE A 117 13.25 2.80 23.59
N ILE A 118 12.85 3.46 24.67
CA ILE A 118 13.75 3.75 25.81
C ILE A 118 14.34 2.44 26.37
N HIS A 119 13.48 1.44 26.59
CA HIS A 119 13.91 0.14 27.09
C HIS A 119 14.87 -0.57 26.12
N TYR A 120 14.63 -0.46 24.81
CA TYR A 120 15.53 -0.99 23.79
C TYR A 120 16.89 -0.28 23.85
N LEU A 121 16.94 1.04 23.81
CA LEU A 121 18.17 1.83 23.83
C LEU A 121 18.98 1.60 25.13
N HIS A 122 18.28 1.42 26.25
CA HIS A 122 18.95 1.07 27.51
C HIS A 122 19.54 -0.35 27.50
N ASN A 123 18.73 -1.35 27.18
CA ASN A 123 19.14 -2.75 27.34
C ASN A 123 20.03 -3.29 26.22
N VAL A 124 19.87 -2.79 25.00
CA VAL A 124 20.61 -3.28 23.83
C VAL A 124 21.81 -2.38 23.55
N ASP A 125 21.62 -1.07 23.59
CA ASP A 125 22.67 -0.09 23.24
C ASP A 125 23.41 0.44 24.47
N GLY A 126 22.92 0.18 25.69
CA GLY A 126 23.57 0.54 26.94
C GLY A 126 23.50 2.03 27.31
N TYR A 127 22.53 2.76 26.78
CA TYR A 127 22.32 4.17 27.12
C TYR A 127 21.53 4.34 28.42
N ASP A 128 21.90 5.32 29.23
CA ASP A 128 21.20 5.74 30.43
C ASP A 128 20.68 7.17 30.30
N GLY A 129 19.69 7.56 31.13
CA GLY A 129 19.16 8.92 31.15
C GLY A 129 18.52 9.35 29.81
N ILE A 130 17.82 8.42 29.15
CA ILE A 130 17.31 8.61 27.77
C ILE A 130 16.09 9.53 27.75
N GLU A 131 16.14 10.57 26.91
CA GLU A 131 15.00 11.39 26.53
C GLU A 131 14.78 11.25 25.01
N LEU A 132 13.51 11.05 24.59
CA LEU A 132 13.13 10.90 23.18
C LEU A 132 12.41 12.15 22.68
N LYS A 133 12.57 12.40 21.36
CA LYS A 133 11.79 13.37 20.57
C LYS A 133 11.33 12.75 19.26
N GLY A 134 10.25 13.29 18.69
CA GLY A 134 9.73 12.82 17.40
C GLY A 134 8.72 11.68 17.50
N ILE A 135 8.41 11.27 18.71
CA ILE A 135 7.31 10.37 19.07
C ILE A 135 6.53 10.99 20.22
N GLU A 136 5.20 10.82 20.24
CA GLU A 136 4.39 11.28 21.37
C GLU A 136 4.40 10.20 22.47
N LYS A 137 3.33 9.39 22.58
CA LYS A 137 3.26 8.28 23.54
C LYS A 137 3.47 6.93 22.90
N GLN A 138 3.12 6.80 21.64
CA GLN A 138 3.20 5.57 20.85
C GLN A 138 3.34 5.89 19.37
N PHE A 139 3.82 4.94 18.60
CA PHE A 139 3.82 5.02 17.14
C PHE A 139 2.40 4.91 16.58
N ASN A 140 2.10 5.69 15.54
CA ASN A 140 0.87 5.56 14.76
C ASN A 140 0.97 4.41 13.76
N ALA A 141 2.15 4.20 13.19
CA ALA A 141 2.44 3.08 12.32
C ALA A 141 2.63 1.78 13.12
N SER A 142 2.25 0.67 12.53
CA SER A 142 2.41 -0.66 13.11
C SER A 142 2.51 -1.71 11.99
N LEU A 143 2.98 -2.92 12.34
CA LEU A 143 2.96 -4.08 11.45
C LEU A 143 1.75 -4.97 11.76
N SER A 144 0.55 -4.39 11.76
CA SER A 144 -0.68 -5.06 12.18
C SER A 144 -1.01 -6.26 11.30
N THR A 145 -0.79 -6.14 9.99
CA THR A 145 -1.02 -7.19 9.00
C THR A 145 -0.03 -8.33 9.15
N TYR A 146 1.24 -8.01 9.42
CA TYR A 146 2.25 -9.02 9.76
C TYR A 146 1.79 -9.88 10.95
N HIS A 147 1.35 -9.25 12.05
CA HIS A 147 0.85 -9.95 13.22
C HIS A 147 -0.39 -10.79 12.94
N ASP A 148 -1.31 -10.29 12.11
CA ASP A 148 -2.51 -11.01 11.74
C ASP A 148 -2.19 -12.26 10.90
N LEU A 149 -1.33 -12.13 9.90
CA LEU A 149 -0.90 -13.25 9.07
C LEU A 149 -0.06 -14.25 9.86
N LEU A 150 0.88 -13.79 10.70
CA LEU A 150 1.68 -14.67 11.55
C LEU A 150 0.82 -15.52 12.49
N LYS A 151 -0.25 -14.93 13.04
CA LYS A 151 -1.20 -15.66 13.90
C LYS A 151 -1.94 -16.78 13.15
N ILE A 152 -2.18 -16.60 11.84
CA ILE A 152 -2.87 -17.58 11.00
C ILE A 152 -1.89 -18.61 10.45
N ILE A 153 -0.80 -18.17 9.85
CA ILE A 153 0.21 -19.02 9.18
C ILE A 153 1.05 -19.77 10.20
N LYS A 154 1.37 -19.13 11.33
CA LYS A 154 2.16 -19.69 12.45
C LYS A 154 3.58 -20.14 12.07
N ASP A 155 4.10 -19.62 10.98
CA ASP A 155 5.45 -19.86 10.50
C ASP A 155 6.19 -18.52 10.37
N LYS A 156 6.99 -18.19 11.38
CA LYS A 156 7.77 -16.96 11.42
C LYS A 156 8.87 -16.95 10.36
N ALA A 157 9.47 -18.09 10.08
CA ALA A 157 10.52 -18.21 9.06
C ALA A 157 9.94 -17.92 7.67
N PHE A 158 8.75 -18.44 7.37
CA PHE A 158 8.03 -18.14 6.14
C PHE A 158 7.69 -16.65 6.04
N MET A 159 7.20 -16.04 7.12
CA MET A 159 6.83 -14.62 7.17
C MET A 159 8.02 -13.68 6.99
N ASP A 160 9.20 -14.07 7.43
CA ASP A 160 10.41 -13.24 7.42
C ASP A 160 11.29 -13.47 6.18
N ASP A 161 11.03 -14.49 5.37
CA ASP A 161 11.76 -14.74 4.13
C ASP A 161 11.30 -13.77 3.02
N ALA A 162 12.23 -12.97 2.54
CA ALA A 162 11.98 -12.01 1.46
C ALA A 162 11.44 -12.65 0.16
N LYS A 163 11.72 -13.95 -0.07
CA LYS A 163 11.18 -14.69 -1.22
C LYS A 163 9.67 -14.84 -1.18
N ASN A 164 9.10 -14.84 0.02
CA ASN A 164 7.67 -15.00 0.24
C ASN A 164 6.90 -13.66 0.27
N GLU A 165 7.61 -12.52 0.20
CA GLU A 165 6.98 -11.19 0.27
C GLU A 165 5.89 -11.03 -0.83
N ALA A 166 6.18 -11.43 -2.06
CA ALA A 166 5.22 -11.35 -3.16
C ALA A 166 3.97 -12.22 -2.93
N ILE A 167 4.13 -13.40 -2.32
CA ILE A 167 3.02 -14.29 -1.96
C ILE A 167 2.15 -13.63 -0.88
N LEU A 168 2.77 -13.11 0.16
CA LEU A 168 2.08 -12.45 1.27
C LEU A 168 1.35 -11.18 0.80
N GLU A 169 1.96 -10.37 -0.07
CA GLU A 169 1.31 -9.21 -0.67
C GLU A 169 0.11 -9.60 -1.54
N ASN A 170 0.22 -10.67 -2.33
CA ASN A 170 -0.90 -11.17 -3.13
C ASN A 170 -2.05 -11.68 -2.25
N ILE A 171 -1.74 -12.35 -1.14
CA ILE A 171 -2.76 -12.75 -0.16
C ILE A 171 -3.46 -11.52 0.40
N VAL A 172 -2.73 -10.51 0.87
CA VAL A 172 -3.32 -9.26 1.41
C VAL A 172 -4.17 -8.56 0.35
N HIS A 173 -3.69 -8.47 -0.87
CA HIS A 173 -4.43 -7.89 -1.99
C HIS A 173 -5.73 -8.64 -2.26
N THR A 174 -5.69 -9.97 -2.32
CA THR A 174 -6.88 -10.82 -2.49
C THR A 174 -7.90 -10.59 -1.36
N LEU A 175 -7.43 -10.56 -0.10
CA LEU A 175 -8.28 -10.33 1.07
C LEU A 175 -8.79 -8.88 1.17
N THR A 176 -8.23 -7.95 0.41
CA THR A 176 -8.72 -6.57 0.32
C THR A 176 -9.77 -6.42 -0.78
N ILE A 177 -9.59 -7.11 -1.91
CA ILE A 177 -10.46 -6.99 -3.07
C ILE A 177 -11.77 -7.76 -2.88
N PHE A 178 -11.68 -9.00 -2.41
CA PHE A 178 -12.83 -9.90 -2.37
C PHE A 178 -13.43 -10.00 -0.96
N GLU A 179 -14.76 -9.94 -0.89
CA GLU A 179 -15.53 -10.21 0.33
C GLU A 179 -16.14 -11.63 0.31
N ASP A 180 -16.40 -12.16 -0.89
CA ASP A 180 -16.96 -13.50 -1.05
C ASP A 180 -15.91 -14.57 -0.75
N ARG A 181 -16.28 -15.48 0.18
CA ARG A 181 -15.35 -16.52 0.67
C ARG A 181 -14.98 -17.55 -0.38
N GLU A 182 -15.89 -17.89 -1.27
CA GLU A 182 -15.61 -18.86 -2.33
C GLU A 182 -14.66 -18.28 -3.36
N MET A 183 -14.82 -17.00 -3.72
CA MET A 183 -13.87 -16.29 -4.58
C MET A 183 -12.49 -16.18 -3.94
N ILE A 184 -12.42 -15.84 -2.66
CA ILE A 184 -11.15 -15.80 -1.91
C ILE A 184 -10.51 -17.18 -1.93
N LYS A 185 -11.27 -18.24 -1.64
CA LYS A 185 -10.77 -19.62 -1.65
C LYS A 185 -10.22 -20.03 -3.02
N GLN A 186 -10.95 -19.74 -4.09
CA GLN A 186 -10.48 -20.00 -5.45
C GLN A 186 -9.18 -19.28 -5.78
N ARG A 187 -9.05 -18.01 -5.39
CA ARG A 187 -7.80 -17.24 -5.59
C ARG A 187 -6.64 -17.73 -4.75
N LEU A 188 -6.90 -18.20 -3.53
CA LEU A 188 -5.88 -18.75 -2.65
C LEU A 188 -5.50 -20.21 -2.97
N ALA A 189 -6.28 -20.93 -3.77
CA ALA A 189 -5.99 -22.31 -4.17
C ALA A 189 -4.61 -22.48 -4.83
N GLN A 190 -4.08 -21.45 -5.49
CA GLN A 190 -2.72 -21.46 -6.02
C GLN A 190 -1.63 -21.68 -4.94
N TYR A 191 -1.97 -21.51 -3.68
CA TYR A 191 -1.06 -21.67 -2.53
C TYR A 191 -1.34 -22.94 -1.72
N ASP A 192 -2.19 -23.86 -2.19
CA ASP A 192 -2.51 -25.11 -1.49
C ASP A 192 -1.30 -26.03 -1.28
N SER A 193 -0.24 -25.85 -2.07
CA SER A 193 1.05 -26.53 -1.86
C SER A 193 1.89 -25.92 -0.72
N LEU A 194 1.61 -24.69 -0.31
CA LEU A 194 2.36 -23.96 0.72
C LEU A 194 1.64 -23.95 2.07
N PHE A 195 0.31 -23.99 2.06
CA PHE A 195 -0.51 -23.87 3.23
C PHE A 195 -1.51 -25.03 3.34
N ASP A 196 -1.69 -25.51 4.54
CA ASP A 196 -2.71 -26.51 4.82
C ASP A 196 -4.15 -25.94 4.70
N GLU A 197 -5.14 -26.83 4.59
CA GLU A 197 -6.54 -26.43 4.49
C GLU A 197 -7.02 -25.55 5.64
N LYS A 198 -6.46 -25.74 6.85
CA LYS A 198 -6.84 -24.94 8.03
C LYS A 198 -6.37 -23.51 7.90
N VAL A 199 -5.17 -23.29 7.36
CA VAL A 199 -4.61 -21.95 7.10
C VAL A 199 -5.42 -21.27 6.00
N ILE A 200 -5.67 -21.94 4.86
CA ILE A 200 -6.50 -21.41 3.78
C ILE A 200 -7.89 -21.02 4.30
N LYS A 201 -8.56 -21.88 5.06
CA LYS A 201 -9.86 -21.60 5.67
C LYS A 201 -9.82 -20.44 6.66
N ALA A 202 -8.73 -20.25 7.40
CA ALA A 202 -8.56 -19.12 8.30
C ALA A 202 -8.33 -17.81 7.53
N LEU A 203 -7.55 -17.84 6.44
CA LEU A 203 -7.36 -16.70 5.55
C LEU A 203 -8.66 -16.27 4.89
N THR A 204 -9.50 -17.20 4.39
CA THR A 204 -10.79 -16.87 3.74
C THR A 204 -11.80 -16.19 4.68
N ARG A 205 -11.57 -16.22 5.98
CA ARG A 205 -12.40 -15.51 6.98
C ARG A 205 -11.90 -14.09 7.28
N ARG A 206 -10.72 -13.74 6.76
CA ARG A 206 -10.17 -12.39 6.91
C ARG A 206 -10.65 -11.52 5.77
N HIS A 207 -10.86 -10.27 6.10
CA HIS A 207 -11.14 -9.21 5.14
C HIS A 207 -10.39 -7.95 5.59
N TYR A 208 -9.70 -7.34 4.65
CA TYR A 208 -9.03 -6.07 4.85
C TYR A 208 -9.76 -4.98 4.09
N THR A 209 -9.77 -3.76 4.64
CA THR A 209 -10.49 -2.65 4.04
C THR A 209 -9.58 -1.44 3.86
N GLY A 210 -9.84 -0.71 2.79
CA GLY A 210 -9.20 0.57 2.52
C GLY A 210 -7.92 0.46 1.70
N TRP A 211 -7.67 1.55 0.99
CA TRP A 211 -6.51 1.72 0.12
C TRP A 211 -5.56 2.76 0.71
N GLY A 212 -4.27 2.57 0.48
CA GLY A 212 -3.25 3.55 0.78
C GLY A 212 -3.29 4.73 -0.19
N LYS A 213 -2.26 5.55 -0.15
CA LYS A 213 -2.10 6.71 -1.04
C LYS A 213 -0.91 6.59 -1.98
N LEU A 214 -0.07 5.58 -1.80
CA LEU A 214 1.18 5.38 -2.50
C LEU A 214 1.21 4.00 -3.16
N SER A 215 1.90 3.92 -4.29
CA SER A 215 2.13 2.68 -5.03
C SER A 215 3.37 1.93 -4.54
N ALA A 216 3.44 0.64 -4.85
CA ALA A 216 4.64 -0.16 -4.60
C ALA A 216 5.84 0.39 -5.39
N LYS A 217 5.60 0.87 -6.61
CA LYS A 217 6.64 1.44 -7.47
C LYS A 217 7.24 2.71 -6.86
N LEU A 218 6.43 3.58 -6.28
CA LEU A 218 6.95 4.77 -5.60
C LEU A 218 7.79 4.39 -4.38
N ILE A 219 7.30 3.48 -3.54
CA ILE A 219 7.95 3.13 -2.28
C ILE A 219 9.26 2.40 -2.51
N ASN A 220 9.25 1.37 -3.37
CA ASN A 220 10.36 0.43 -3.52
C ASN A 220 10.73 0.10 -4.97
N GLY A 221 10.19 0.80 -5.95
CA GLY A 221 10.46 0.56 -7.38
C GLY A 221 11.35 1.61 -8.01
N ILE A 222 11.07 2.91 -7.80
CA ILE A 222 11.93 3.98 -8.32
C ILE A 222 13.23 4.02 -7.53
N ARG A 223 14.33 4.33 -8.23
CA ARG A 223 15.68 4.34 -7.65
C ARG A 223 16.37 5.66 -7.94
N ASP A 224 17.08 6.15 -6.96
CA ASP A 224 18.01 7.26 -7.15
C ASP A 224 19.13 6.86 -8.13
N LYS A 225 19.40 7.72 -9.10
CA LYS A 225 20.37 7.44 -10.18
C LYS A 225 21.81 7.32 -9.70
N GLN A 226 22.14 8.00 -8.60
CA GLN A 226 23.52 8.04 -8.09
C GLN A 226 23.80 6.85 -7.16
N THR A 227 22.86 6.53 -6.29
CA THR A 227 23.06 5.52 -5.23
C THR A 227 22.41 4.18 -5.54
N GLY A 228 21.43 4.15 -6.47
CA GLY A 228 20.62 2.98 -6.75
C GLY A 228 19.62 2.64 -5.64
N LYS A 229 19.56 3.42 -4.55
CA LYS A 229 18.65 3.21 -3.43
C LYS A 229 17.22 3.61 -3.78
N THR A 230 16.26 2.85 -3.27
CA THR A 230 14.84 3.19 -3.31
C THR A 230 14.47 4.18 -2.19
N ILE A 231 13.25 4.70 -2.21
CA ILE A 231 12.76 5.53 -1.09
C ILE A 231 12.79 4.73 0.22
N LEU A 232 12.34 3.46 0.19
CA LEU A 232 12.38 2.60 1.37
C LEU A 232 13.81 2.37 1.86
N ASP A 233 14.77 2.14 0.95
CA ASP A 233 16.18 1.98 1.33
C ASP A 233 16.71 3.21 2.05
N TYR A 234 16.36 4.41 1.59
CA TYR A 234 16.74 5.65 2.27
C TYR A 234 16.07 5.82 3.64
N LEU A 235 14.80 5.47 3.79
CA LEU A 235 14.13 5.50 5.10
C LEU A 235 14.79 4.57 6.11
N ILE A 236 15.33 3.44 5.63
CA ILE A 236 16.07 2.49 6.45
C ILE A 236 17.47 3.02 6.75
N ASP A 237 18.17 3.50 5.73
CA ASP A 237 19.58 3.88 5.79
C ASP A 237 19.90 5.10 4.91
N ASP A 238 19.77 6.28 5.49
CA ASP A 238 20.13 7.58 4.88
C ASP A 238 21.41 8.17 5.51
N GLY A 239 22.22 7.35 6.14
CA GLY A 239 23.40 7.81 6.87
C GLY A 239 23.01 8.82 7.97
N TYR A 240 23.71 9.96 8.01
CA TYR A 240 23.46 11.00 9.02
C TYR A 240 22.27 11.92 8.70
N SER A 241 21.78 11.92 7.46
CA SER A 241 20.73 12.85 7.02
C SER A 241 19.34 12.47 7.55
N ASN A 242 19.07 11.17 7.65
CA ASN A 242 17.85 10.58 8.19
C ASN A 242 16.55 11.26 7.72
N ARG A 243 16.46 11.52 6.42
CA ARG A 243 15.34 12.20 5.77
C ARG A 243 14.08 11.34 5.79
N ASN A 244 12.95 11.96 6.06
CA ASN A 244 11.65 11.33 5.90
C ASN A 244 11.20 11.33 4.43
N PHE A 245 10.07 10.65 4.15
CA PHE A 245 9.52 10.54 2.80
C PHE A 245 9.38 11.89 2.08
N MET A 246 8.81 12.90 2.74
CA MET A 246 8.60 14.20 2.12
C MET A 246 9.90 14.94 1.82
N GLN A 247 10.89 14.77 2.67
CA GLN A 247 12.21 15.33 2.45
C GLN A 247 12.93 14.63 1.28
N LEU A 248 12.83 13.28 1.19
CA LEU A 248 13.44 12.52 0.10
C LEU A 248 12.88 12.87 -1.28
N ILE A 249 11.56 12.99 -1.41
CA ILE A 249 10.94 13.29 -2.71
C ILE A 249 11.11 14.73 -3.17
N ASN A 250 11.42 15.65 -2.26
CA ASN A 250 11.64 17.07 -2.55
C ASN A 250 13.13 17.46 -2.59
N ASP A 251 14.03 16.52 -2.31
CA ASP A 251 15.47 16.79 -2.30
C ASP A 251 16.03 16.93 -3.72
N ASP A 252 16.62 18.09 -4.02
CA ASP A 252 17.20 18.36 -5.33
C ASP A 252 18.51 17.58 -5.59
N GLY A 253 19.13 17.04 -4.55
CA GLY A 253 20.31 16.16 -4.64
C GLY A 253 19.96 14.71 -5.01
N LEU A 254 18.68 14.34 -5.00
CA LEU A 254 18.19 13.01 -5.35
C LEU A 254 17.35 13.06 -6.63
N SER A 255 17.38 11.98 -7.39
CA SER A 255 16.64 11.90 -8.65
C SER A 255 15.13 11.64 -8.52
N PHE A 256 14.62 11.42 -7.30
CA PHE A 256 13.19 11.13 -7.08
C PHE A 256 12.28 12.26 -7.58
N LYS A 257 12.61 13.52 -7.27
CA LYS A 257 11.85 14.69 -7.71
C LYS A 257 11.74 14.75 -9.25
N GLU A 258 12.84 14.54 -9.95
CA GLU A 258 12.87 14.52 -11.42
C GLU A 258 12.02 13.38 -11.99
N ILE A 259 12.13 12.17 -11.40
CA ILE A 259 11.36 10.99 -11.82
C ILE A 259 9.86 11.24 -11.65
N ILE A 260 9.45 11.78 -10.50
CA ILE A 260 8.05 12.09 -10.20
C ILE A 260 7.53 13.16 -11.16
N GLN A 261 8.27 14.24 -11.38
CA GLN A 261 7.86 15.30 -12.32
C GLN A 261 7.68 14.77 -13.73
N LYS A 262 8.58 13.93 -14.21
CA LYS A 262 8.46 13.28 -15.53
C LYS A 262 7.20 12.42 -15.63
N ALA A 263 6.92 11.60 -14.61
CA ALA A 263 5.73 10.77 -14.58
C ALA A 263 4.43 11.59 -14.61
N GLN A 264 4.41 12.74 -13.92
CA GLN A 264 3.26 13.63 -13.89
C GLN A 264 3.04 14.35 -15.22
N VAL A 265 4.09 14.63 -16.00
CA VAL A 265 3.97 15.24 -17.33
C VAL A 265 3.42 14.23 -18.35
N VAL A 266 3.87 13.00 -18.31
CA VAL A 266 3.38 11.92 -19.20
C VAL A 266 1.90 11.62 -18.94
N GLY A 267 1.45 11.70 -17.69
CA GLY A 267 0.03 11.53 -17.32
C GLY A 267 -0.89 12.71 -17.67
N LYS A 268 -0.38 13.82 -18.17
CA LYS A 268 -1.19 14.92 -18.69
C LYS A 268 -1.58 14.64 -20.12
N THR A 269 -2.67 13.92 -20.31
CA THR A 269 -3.34 13.87 -21.61
C THR A 269 -3.99 15.23 -21.89
N ASP A 270 -3.80 15.78 -23.11
CA ASP A 270 -4.38 17.05 -23.53
C ASP A 270 -5.92 17.03 -23.60
N ASN A 271 -6.54 15.89 -23.30
CA ASN A 271 -7.98 15.71 -23.35
C ASN A 271 -8.59 15.51 -21.98
N VAL A 272 -8.98 16.62 -21.35
CA VAL A 272 -9.68 16.65 -20.05
C VAL A 272 -10.88 15.69 -20.00
N ASN A 273 -11.61 15.56 -21.10
CA ASN A 273 -12.75 14.64 -21.18
C ASN A 273 -12.33 13.19 -21.02
N GLN A 274 -11.21 12.79 -21.61
CA GLN A 274 -10.69 11.43 -21.50
C GLN A 274 -10.22 11.16 -20.08
N VAL A 275 -9.47 12.08 -19.47
CA VAL A 275 -9.01 11.97 -18.07
C VAL A 275 -10.21 11.80 -17.14
N VAL A 276 -11.25 12.62 -17.28
CA VAL A 276 -12.44 12.54 -16.42
C VAL A 276 -13.21 11.23 -16.64
N GLN A 277 -13.24 10.71 -17.88
CA GLN A 277 -13.88 9.42 -18.15
C GLN A 277 -13.15 8.24 -17.51
N GLU A 278 -11.85 8.34 -17.34
CA GLU A 278 -11.00 7.31 -16.70
C GLU A 278 -10.99 7.40 -15.18
N LEU A 279 -11.43 8.53 -14.59
CA LEU A 279 -11.52 8.67 -13.13
C LEU A 279 -12.48 7.63 -12.54
N PRO A 280 -12.15 7.05 -11.36
CA PRO A 280 -13.10 6.24 -10.63
C PRO A 280 -14.28 7.09 -10.14
N GLY A 281 -15.50 6.63 -10.35
CA GLY A 281 -16.71 7.32 -9.90
C GLY A 281 -17.92 7.12 -10.79
N SER A 282 -19.08 7.52 -10.27
CA SER A 282 -20.33 7.44 -11.03
C SER A 282 -20.37 8.45 -12.19
N PRO A 283 -21.18 8.21 -13.23
CA PRO A 283 -21.37 9.16 -14.33
C PRO A 283 -21.79 10.56 -13.86
N ALA A 284 -22.55 10.65 -12.77
CA ALA A 284 -22.96 11.92 -12.19
C ALA A 284 -21.78 12.71 -11.61
N ILE A 285 -20.86 12.05 -10.92
CA ILE A 285 -19.65 12.66 -10.39
C ILE A 285 -18.76 13.13 -11.54
N LYS A 286 -18.55 12.32 -12.56
CA LYS A 286 -17.75 12.66 -13.74
C LYS A 286 -18.32 13.88 -14.46
N LYS A 287 -19.64 13.96 -14.61
CA LYS A 287 -20.32 15.12 -15.18
C LYS A 287 -20.12 16.37 -14.33
N GLY A 288 -20.21 16.25 -13.00
CA GLY A 288 -19.94 17.35 -12.07
C GLY A 288 -18.51 17.88 -12.20
N ILE A 289 -17.53 16.98 -12.28
CA ILE A 289 -16.12 17.35 -12.47
C ILE A 289 -15.92 18.09 -13.79
N LEU A 290 -16.47 17.59 -14.91
CA LEU A 290 -16.38 18.24 -16.21
C LEU A 290 -17.01 19.64 -16.21
N GLN A 291 -18.13 19.83 -15.53
CA GLN A 291 -18.75 21.15 -15.38
C GLN A 291 -17.90 22.10 -14.55
N SER A 292 -17.31 21.60 -13.44
CA SER A 292 -16.41 22.41 -12.60
C SER A 292 -15.17 22.87 -13.36
N ILE A 293 -14.58 21.98 -14.19
CA ILE A 293 -13.42 22.34 -15.01
C ILE A 293 -13.77 23.43 -16.01
N LYS A 294 -14.92 23.33 -16.69
CA LYS A 294 -15.39 24.38 -17.62
C LYS A 294 -15.56 25.75 -16.96
N ILE A 295 -16.06 25.79 -15.73
CA ILE A 295 -16.21 27.05 -14.98
C ILE A 295 -14.85 27.65 -14.61
N VAL A 296 -13.83 26.85 -14.41
CA VAL A 296 -12.48 27.33 -14.08
C VAL A 296 -11.72 27.79 -15.32
N GLU A 297 -12.04 27.23 -16.48
CA GLU A 297 -11.44 27.61 -17.79
C GLU A 297 -12.05 28.89 -18.39
N GLU A 298 -13.24 29.30 -17.94
CA GLU A 298 -13.89 30.60 -18.28
C GLU A 298 -13.37 31.72 -17.36
#